data_d1104a9ed80b9e359162425402feb49d
#
_entry.id   d1104a9ed80b9e359162425402feb49d
#
_cell.length_a   1.000
_cell.length_b   1.000
_cell.length_c   1.000
_cell.angle_alpha   90.00
_cell.angle_beta   90.00
_cell.angle_gamma   90.00
#
_symmetry.space_group_name_H-M   'P 1'
#
loop_
_entity.id
_entity.type
_entity.pdbx_description
1 polymer ?
#
loop_
_entity_poly.entity_id
_entity_poly.type
_entity_poly.pdbx_seq_one_letter_code
_entity_poly.pdbx_strand_id
1 'polypeptide(L)'
;MKILGKWHYLYRGVDQDGQVLDCWLSRTRDLVAAEAFFRRTISSTGCTPEHVVTDKASFYPSAIRTCAPGAKHTATGFYNLVISTNRCERNHGYVKSRIRPMRGLKSFACATRLFAALDAVQLVERGFVRVPPIGAPCIGGRSYARARHIADVITRLGQTL
;
A
#
# COMPACT_ATOMS: atom_id res chain seq x y z
N MET A 1 14.27 2.44 -3.31
CA MET A 1 14.62 3.85 -3.06
C MET A 1 15.78 3.96 -2.11
N LYS A 2 16.51 5.08 -2.10
CA LYS A 2 17.61 5.29 -1.14
C LYS A 2 17.16 6.16 0.03
N ILE A 3 17.49 5.74 1.25
CA ILE A 3 17.32 6.50 2.49
C ILE A 3 18.69 6.52 3.16
N LEU A 4 19.25 7.71 3.41
CA LEU A 4 20.63 7.87 3.92
C LEU A 4 21.65 7.03 3.15
N GLY A 5 21.56 7.00 1.82
CA GLY A 5 22.46 6.24 0.96
C GLY A 5 22.20 4.73 0.87
N LYS A 6 21.40 4.15 1.75
CA LYS A 6 21.08 2.71 1.77
C LYS A 6 19.81 2.40 0.98
N TRP A 7 19.79 1.27 0.26
CA TRP A 7 18.62 0.82 -0.48
C TRP A 7 17.53 0.31 0.46
N HIS A 8 16.29 0.72 0.19
CA HIS A 8 15.06 0.26 0.84
C HIS A 8 14.01 -0.03 -0.21
N TYR A 9 13.09 -0.91 0.09
CA TYR A 9 12.10 -1.45 -0.84
C TYR A 9 10.70 -1.13 -0.35
N LEU A 10 9.91 -0.49 -1.22
CA LEU A 10 8.53 -0.16 -0.94
C LEU A 10 7.63 -1.25 -1.52
N TYR A 11 6.98 -2.00 -0.66
CA TYR A 11 5.91 -2.93 -1.02
C TYR A 11 4.59 -2.17 -1.05
N ARG A 12 3.77 -2.46 -2.03
CA ARG A 12 2.46 -1.81 -2.21
C ARG A 12 1.44 -2.80 -2.74
N GLY A 13 0.31 -2.94 -2.03
CA GLY A 13 -0.86 -3.65 -2.49
C GLY A 13 -1.89 -2.68 -3.07
N VAL A 14 -2.44 -3.03 -4.23
CA VAL A 14 -3.48 -2.24 -4.91
C VAL A 14 -4.56 -3.20 -5.35
N ASP A 15 -5.81 -2.88 -5.09
CA ASP A 15 -6.95 -3.71 -5.52
C ASP A 15 -7.31 -3.50 -7.00
N GLN A 16 -8.33 -4.21 -7.43
CA GLN A 16 -8.86 -4.13 -8.80
C GLN A 16 -9.40 -2.74 -9.17
N ASP A 17 -9.79 -1.93 -8.20
CA ASP A 17 -10.31 -0.57 -8.41
C ASP A 17 -9.19 0.49 -8.36
N GLY A 18 -7.95 0.06 -8.07
CA GLY A 18 -6.78 0.92 -7.96
C GLY A 18 -6.62 1.57 -6.58
N GLN A 19 -7.41 1.10 -5.59
CA GLN A 19 -7.26 1.54 -4.21
C GLN A 19 -6.01 0.92 -3.59
N VAL A 20 -5.26 1.69 -2.83
CA VAL A 20 -4.13 1.17 -2.06
C VAL A 20 -4.66 0.43 -0.85
N LEU A 21 -4.32 -0.86 -0.75
CA LEU A 21 -4.69 -1.73 0.36
C LEU A 21 -3.73 -1.57 1.53
N ASP A 22 -2.44 -1.56 1.22
CA ASP A 22 -1.37 -1.37 2.21
C ASP A 22 -0.09 -0.87 1.52
N CYS A 23 0.74 -0.19 2.31
CA CYS A 23 2.04 0.30 1.89
C CYS A 23 3.05 0.01 3.00
N TRP A 24 4.11 -0.72 2.67
CA TRP A 24 5.11 -1.10 3.64
C TRP A 24 6.53 -0.91 3.12
N LEU A 25 7.34 -0.23 3.93
CA LEU A 25 8.74 0.01 3.64
C LEU A 25 9.59 -1.06 4.33
N SER A 26 10.38 -1.80 3.54
CA SER A 26 11.30 -2.82 4.04
C SER A 26 12.76 -2.46 3.77
N ARG A 27 13.64 -2.98 4.60
CA ARG A 27 15.10 -2.90 4.40
C ARG A 27 15.60 -3.94 3.42
N THR A 28 14.87 -5.05 3.27
CA THR A 28 15.22 -6.17 2.39
C THR A 28 14.15 -6.40 1.33
N ARG A 29 14.52 -7.08 0.25
CA ARG A 29 13.63 -7.55 -0.80
C ARG A 29 13.81 -9.06 -0.97
N ASP A 30 13.19 -9.80 -0.09
CA ASP A 30 13.31 -11.24 0.03
C ASP A 30 11.95 -11.90 0.36
N LEU A 31 11.98 -13.22 0.54
CA LEU A 31 10.81 -14.01 0.89
C LEU A 31 10.18 -13.55 2.22
N VAL A 32 11.01 -13.31 3.23
CA VAL A 32 10.55 -12.92 4.58
C VAL A 32 9.83 -11.58 4.54
N ALA A 33 10.40 -10.62 3.81
CA ALA A 33 9.77 -9.31 3.62
C ALA A 33 8.46 -9.41 2.85
N ALA A 34 8.38 -10.25 1.81
CA ALA A 34 7.16 -10.46 1.05
C ALA A 34 6.06 -11.12 1.91
N GLU A 35 6.39 -12.16 2.68
CA GLU A 35 5.44 -12.79 3.61
C GLU A 35 4.93 -11.81 4.67
N ALA A 36 5.82 -11.03 5.28
CA ALA A 36 5.44 -10.02 6.26
C ALA A 36 4.48 -8.99 5.66
N PHE A 37 4.72 -8.56 4.42
CA PHE A 37 3.82 -7.66 3.70
C PHE A 37 2.46 -8.29 3.44
N PHE A 38 2.39 -9.52 2.91
CA PHE A 38 1.10 -10.20 2.66
C PHE A 38 0.31 -10.44 3.95
N ARG A 39 0.95 -10.95 5.01
CA ARG A 39 0.28 -11.15 6.31
C ARG A 39 -0.29 -9.84 6.85
N ARG A 40 0.48 -8.75 6.77
CA ARG A 40 0.05 -7.44 7.20
C ARG A 40 -1.14 -6.94 6.38
N THR A 41 -1.08 -7.04 5.05
CA THR A 41 -2.15 -6.60 4.15
C THR A 41 -3.44 -7.39 4.39
N ILE A 42 -3.37 -8.72 4.52
CA ILE A 42 -4.51 -9.58 4.83
C ILE A 42 -5.10 -9.22 6.19
N SER A 43 -4.27 -9.04 7.20
CA SER A 43 -4.71 -8.64 8.54
C SER A 43 -5.39 -7.27 8.56
N SER A 44 -4.87 -6.30 7.80
CA SER A 44 -5.42 -4.95 7.77
C SER A 44 -6.72 -4.84 6.96
N THR A 45 -6.85 -5.64 5.91
CA THR A 45 -8.06 -5.66 5.07
C THR A 45 -9.14 -6.60 5.57
N GLY A 46 -8.77 -7.60 6.38
CA GLY A 46 -9.64 -8.69 6.81
C GLY A 46 -10.06 -9.64 5.67
N CYS A 47 -9.43 -9.53 4.50
CA CYS A 47 -9.77 -10.31 3.30
C CYS A 47 -8.55 -11.02 2.75
N THR A 48 -8.68 -12.33 2.48
CA THR A 48 -7.70 -13.09 1.72
C THR A 48 -7.97 -12.90 0.23
N PRO A 49 -6.97 -12.53 -0.59
CA PRO A 49 -7.18 -12.34 -2.02
C PRO A 49 -7.44 -13.67 -2.73
N GLU A 50 -8.36 -13.66 -3.70
CA GLU A 50 -8.59 -14.79 -4.62
C GLU A 50 -7.53 -14.84 -5.73
N HIS A 51 -7.07 -13.68 -6.17
CA HIS A 51 -6.08 -13.55 -7.23
C HIS A 51 -5.03 -12.50 -6.88
N VAL A 52 -3.76 -12.88 -7.00
CA VAL A 52 -2.62 -12.03 -6.74
C VAL A 52 -1.78 -11.89 -8.01
N VAL A 53 -1.52 -10.66 -8.41
CA VAL A 53 -0.65 -10.33 -9.54
C VAL A 53 0.61 -9.66 -9.03
N THR A 54 1.78 -10.19 -9.42
CA THR A 54 3.07 -9.63 -9.01
C THR A 54 4.02 -9.50 -10.19
N ASP A 55 5.17 -8.87 -9.96
CA ASP A 55 6.29 -8.97 -10.87
C ASP A 55 6.89 -10.40 -10.85
N LYS A 56 7.89 -10.65 -11.69
CA LYS A 56 8.52 -11.99 -11.83
C LYS A 56 9.54 -12.34 -10.73
N ALA A 57 9.55 -11.64 -9.60
CA ALA A 57 10.50 -11.98 -8.54
C ALA A 57 10.21 -13.39 -7.98
N SER A 58 11.25 -14.19 -7.87
CA SER A 58 11.18 -15.63 -7.58
C SER A 58 10.62 -15.99 -6.21
N PHE A 59 10.63 -15.05 -5.26
CA PHE A 59 10.15 -15.28 -3.91
C PHE A 59 8.62 -15.12 -3.75
N TYR A 60 7.93 -14.43 -4.67
CA TYR A 60 6.48 -14.21 -4.55
C TYR A 60 5.64 -15.49 -4.59
N PRO A 61 5.90 -16.49 -5.45
CA PRO A 61 5.10 -17.71 -5.45
C PRO A 61 5.11 -18.43 -4.10
N SER A 62 6.26 -18.47 -3.42
CA SER A 62 6.38 -19.08 -2.09
C SER A 62 5.68 -18.25 -1.03
N ALA A 63 5.86 -16.93 -1.01
CA ALA A 63 5.19 -16.03 -0.08
C ALA A 63 3.66 -16.13 -0.17
N ILE A 64 3.11 -16.15 -1.39
CA ILE A 64 1.66 -16.23 -1.62
C ILE A 64 1.14 -17.59 -1.16
N ARG A 65 1.84 -18.70 -1.47
CA ARG A 65 1.45 -20.04 -1.02
C ARG A 65 1.36 -20.13 0.50
N THR A 66 2.28 -19.47 1.20
CA THR A 66 2.28 -19.44 2.68
C THR A 66 1.18 -18.57 3.26
N CYS A 67 0.92 -17.40 2.67
CA CYS A 67 0.03 -16.40 3.27
C CYS A 67 -1.41 -16.46 2.75
N ALA A 68 -1.61 -16.93 1.51
CA ALA A 68 -2.91 -17.05 0.84
C ALA A 68 -2.94 -18.33 0.00
N PRO A 69 -3.02 -19.53 0.62
CA PRO A 69 -2.84 -20.82 -0.06
C PRO A 69 -3.91 -21.11 -1.14
N GLY A 70 -5.07 -20.45 -1.10
CA GLY A 70 -6.12 -20.55 -2.11
C GLY A 70 -6.03 -19.55 -3.25
N ALA A 71 -5.10 -18.59 -3.19
CA ALA A 71 -5.02 -17.52 -4.16
C ALA A 71 -4.37 -17.98 -5.49
N LYS A 72 -5.01 -17.63 -6.60
CA LYS A 72 -4.40 -17.78 -7.93
C LYS A 72 -3.29 -16.74 -8.08
N HIS A 73 -2.06 -17.19 -8.37
CA HIS A 73 -0.95 -16.30 -8.62
C HIS A 73 -0.67 -16.13 -10.11
N THR A 74 -0.50 -14.90 -10.55
CA THR A 74 -0.06 -14.56 -11.90
C THR A 74 1.19 -13.66 -11.82
N ALA A 75 2.31 -14.18 -12.29
CA ALA A 75 3.53 -13.40 -12.45
C ALA A 75 3.54 -12.77 -13.84
N THR A 76 3.45 -11.44 -13.92
CA THR A 76 3.41 -10.72 -15.19
C THR A 76 4.75 -10.05 -15.48
N GLY A 77 5.26 -10.26 -16.70
CA GLY A 77 6.39 -9.50 -17.21
C GLY A 77 5.92 -8.19 -17.82
N PHE A 78 6.86 -7.29 -18.04
CA PHE A 78 6.64 -5.91 -18.52
C PHE A 78 5.75 -5.79 -19.77
N TYR A 79 5.63 -6.82 -20.58
CA TYR A 79 4.92 -6.79 -21.87
C TYR A 79 3.48 -7.34 -21.86
N ASN A 80 3.05 -8.05 -20.81
CA ASN A 80 1.70 -8.66 -20.77
C ASN A 80 0.73 -7.89 -19.86
N LEU A 81 0.94 -6.60 -19.71
CA LEU A 81 0.48 -5.78 -18.61
C LEU A 81 -0.67 -4.85 -18.91
N VAL A 82 -1.60 -5.22 -19.76
CA VAL A 82 -2.57 -4.23 -20.23
C VAL A 82 -3.59 -3.80 -19.14
N ILE A 83 -3.78 -4.53 -18.05
CA ILE A 83 -4.84 -4.14 -17.09
C ILE A 83 -4.39 -4.02 -15.61
N SER A 84 -3.51 -4.87 -15.10
CA SER A 84 -3.30 -4.99 -13.65
C SER A 84 -2.12 -4.18 -13.10
N THR A 85 -0.97 -4.20 -13.77
CA THR A 85 0.24 -3.52 -13.24
C THR A 85 0.31 -2.04 -13.62
N ASN A 86 -0.39 -1.59 -14.66
CA ASN A 86 -0.53 -0.15 -14.95
C ASN A 86 -1.12 0.63 -13.77
N ARG A 87 -1.89 -0.04 -12.91
CA ARG A 87 -2.44 0.57 -11.68
C ARG A 87 -1.37 0.72 -10.61
N CYS A 88 -0.57 -0.32 -10.39
CA CYS A 88 0.58 -0.26 -9.47
C CYS A 88 1.62 0.75 -9.96
N GLU A 89 1.92 0.79 -11.26
CA GLU A 89 2.88 1.74 -11.83
C GLU A 89 2.39 3.18 -11.72
N ARG A 90 1.11 3.45 -11.98
CA ARG A 90 0.52 4.78 -11.74
C ARG A 90 0.61 5.20 -10.29
N ASN A 91 0.37 4.26 -9.35
CA ASN A 91 0.55 4.51 -7.93
C ASN A 91 2.01 4.77 -7.55
N HIS A 92 2.94 4.01 -8.12
CA HIS A 92 4.38 4.28 -7.97
C HIS A 92 4.77 5.65 -8.56
N GLY A 93 4.21 6.01 -9.72
CA GLY A 93 4.38 7.32 -10.35
C GLY A 93 3.92 8.47 -9.44
N TYR A 94 2.75 8.33 -8.82
CA TYR A 94 2.21 9.28 -7.85
C TYR A 94 3.16 9.49 -6.67
N VAL A 95 3.64 8.41 -6.06
CA VAL A 95 4.60 8.50 -4.95
C VAL A 95 5.92 9.15 -5.40
N LYS A 96 6.45 8.73 -6.55
CA LYS A 96 7.71 9.29 -7.09
C LYS A 96 7.60 10.78 -7.36
N SER A 97 6.48 11.25 -7.94
CA SER A 97 6.25 12.68 -8.23
C SER A 97 6.24 13.54 -6.97
N ARG A 98 5.70 13.02 -5.86
CA ARG A 98 5.65 13.72 -4.57
C ARG A 98 6.99 13.72 -3.82
N ILE A 99 7.79 12.66 -3.98
CA ILE A 99 9.09 12.55 -3.31
C ILE A 99 10.21 13.27 -4.08
N ARG A 100 10.09 13.36 -5.42
CA ARG A 100 11.12 13.95 -6.28
C ARG A 100 11.54 15.38 -5.90
N PRO A 101 10.62 16.31 -5.53
CA PRO A 101 11.00 17.64 -5.06
C PRO A 101 11.59 17.65 -3.64
N MET A 102 11.40 16.58 -2.87
CA MET A 102 12.01 16.46 -1.54
C MET A 102 13.49 16.09 -1.72
N ARG A 103 14.40 16.85 -1.14
CA ARG A 103 15.87 16.63 -1.22
C ARG A 103 16.32 15.31 -0.58
N GLY A 104 15.58 14.22 -0.79
CA GLY A 104 15.83 12.88 -0.28
C GLY A 104 15.14 12.60 1.07
N LEU A 105 15.09 11.31 1.41
CA LEU A 105 14.48 10.82 2.65
C LEU A 105 15.57 10.71 3.72
N LYS A 106 15.41 11.44 4.81
CA LYS A 106 16.44 11.60 5.85
C LYS A 106 16.40 10.53 6.95
N SER A 107 15.32 9.76 7.08
CA SER A 107 15.24 8.63 8.01
C SER A 107 14.20 7.62 7.58
N PHE A 108 14.36 6.37 8.05
CA PHE A 108 13.41 5.28 7.79
C PHE A 108 12.03 5.59 8.40
N ALA A 109 12.01 6.09 9.64
CA ALA A 109 10.76 6.43 10.32
C ALA A 109 10.00 7.57 9.62
N CYS A 110 10.70 8.63 9.18
CA CYS A 110 10.07 9.71 8.40
C CYS A 110 9.55 9.19 7.05
N ALA A 111 10.30 8.32 6.38
CA ALA A 111 9.86 7.73 5.12
C ALA A 111 8.60 6.89 5.30
N THR A 112 8.52 6.04 6.33
CA THR A 112 7.34 5.23 6.63
C THR A 112 6.10 6.10 6.88
N ARG A 113 6.24 7.15 7.70
CA ARG A 113 5.15 8.10 7.96
C ARG A 113 4.71 8.85 6.71
N LEU A 114 5.67 9.28 5.90
CA LEU A 114 5.38 9.97 4.64
C LEU A 114 4.58 9.09 3.68
N PHE A 115 4.95 7.82 3.52
CA PHE A 115 4.21 6.91 2.63
C PHE A 115 2.79 6.67 3.14
N ALA A 116 2.60 6.46 4.44
CA ALA A 116 1.26 6.33 5.02
C ALA A 116 0.40 7.59 4.80
N ALA A 117 1.00 8.77 4.96
CA ALA A 117 0.31 10.04 4.70
C ALA A 117 -0.05 10.22 3.21
N LEU A 118 0.87 9.88 2.29
CA LEU A 118 0.61 9.96 0.86
C LEU A 118 -0.51 9.00 0.42
N ASP A 119 -0.58 7.81 1.02
CA ASP A 119 -1.65 6.85 0.74
C ASP A 119 -3.00 7.36 1.25
N ALA A 120 -3.04 7.94 2.46
CA ALA A 120 -4.24 8.55 3.00
C ALA A 120 -4.76 9.70 2.12
N VAL A 121 -3.87 10.59 1.69
CA VAL A 121 -4.21 11.69 0.76
C VAL A 121 -4.73 11.14 -0.57
N GLN A 122 -4.08 10.12 -1.13
CA GLN A 122 -4.50 9.51 -2.39
C GLN A 122 -5.90 8.87 -2.30
N LEU A 123 -6.24 8.26 -1.15
CA LEU A 123 -7.58 7.71 -0.93
C LEU A 123 -8.66 8.81 -0.92
N VAL A 124 -8.35 9.95 -0.33
CA VAL A 124 -9.25 11.13 -0.34
C VAL A 124 -9.36 11.72 -1.75
N GLU A 125 -8.23 11.98 -2.42
CA GLU A 125 -8.19 12.55 -3.77
C GLU A 125 -8.98 11.70 -4.79
N ARG A 126 -8.98 10.37 -4.63
CA ARG A 126 -9.71 9.44 -5.49
C ARG A 126 -11.17 9.20 -5.10
N GLY A 127 -11.65 9.86 -4.05
CA GLY A 127 -13.02 9.72 -3.57
C GLY A 127 -13.35 8.37 -2.92
N PHE A 128 -12.35 7.56 -2.57
CA PHE A 128 -12.55 6.33 -1.81
C PHE A 128 -12.95 6.60 -0.36
N VAL A 129 -12.69 7.80 0.13
CA VAL A 129 -13.11 8.30 1.44
C VAL A 129 -13.85 9.59 1.24
N ARG A 130 -15.10 9.62 1.67
CA ARG A 130 -15.85 10.87 1.82
C ARG A 130 -15.57 11.41 3.22
N VAL A 131 -14.95 12.56 3.30
CA VAL A 131 -14.85 13.30 4.55
C VAL A 131 -16.20 13.99 4.75
N PRO A 132 -16.98 13.63 5.78
CA PRO A 132 -18.24 14.32 6.03
C PRO A 132 -17.94 15.78 6.39
N PRO A 133 -18.80 16.74 6.01
CA PRO A 133 -18.67 18.11 6.47
C PRO A 133 -18.69 18.14 8.00
N ILE A 134 -17.91 19.05 8.57
CA ILE A 134 -17.83 19.21 10.03
C ILE A 134 -19.25 19.44 10.58
N GLY A 135 -19.70 18.56 11.48
CA GLY A 135 -21.04 18.62 12.08
C GLY A 135 -22.11 17.74 11.42
N ALA A 136 -21.79 16.97 10.38
CA ALA A 136 -22.76 16.04 9.80
C ALA A 136 -23.04 14.85 10.73
N PRO A 137 -24.32 14.43 10.93
CA PRO A 137 -24.64 13.27 11.73
C PRO A 137 -24.09 12.00 11.07
N CYS A 138 -23.58 11.07 11.89
CA CYS A 138 -23.06 9.78 11.46
C CYS A 138 -24.20 8.89 10.95
N ILE A 139 -24.46 8.89 9.65
CA ILE A 139 -25.42 7.97 9.03
C ILE A 139 -24.68 6.68 8.70
N GLY A 140 -25.14 5.57 9.31
CA GLY A 140 -24.49 4.25 9.21
C GLY A 140 -24.42 3.72 7.78
N GLY A 141 -23.28 3.15 7.44
CA GLY A 141 -23.04 2.44 6.19
C GLY A 141 -21.58 2.00 6.04
N ARG A 142 -21.33 1.05 5.17
CA ARG A 142 -20.01 0.40 4.91
C ARG A 142 -18.84 1.37 4.62
N SER A 143 -19.12 2.61 4.27
CA SER A 143 -18.12 3.68 4.09
C SER A 143 -17.38 4.07 5.37
N TYR A 144 -17.97 3.85 6.55
CA TYR A 144 -17.39 4.24 7.83
C TYR A 144 -16.26 3.33 8.34
N ALA A 145 -16.29 2.06 8.01
CA ALA A 145 -15.21 1.15 8.39
C ALA A 145 -13.87 1.57 7.75
N ARG A 146 -13.93 2.04 6.51
CA ARG A 146 -12.74 2.58 5.79
C ARG A 146 -12.31 3.95 6.33
N ALA A 147 -13.26 4.82 6.68
CA ALA A 147 -12.97 6.13 7.29
C ALA A 147 -12.32 5.99 8.67
N ARG A 148 -12.75 5.01 9.48
CA ARG A 148 -12.08 4.70 10.76
C ARG A 148 -10.63 4.30 10.58
N HIS A 149 -10.33 3.47 9.58
CA HIS A 149 -8.94 3.04 9.33
C HIS A 149 -8.04 4.24 8.97
N ILE A 150 -8.53 5.21 8.20
CA ILE A 150 -7.78 6.42 7.86
C ILE A 150 -7.67 7.37 9.06
N ALA A 151 -8.75 7.55 9.82
CA ALA A 151 -8.73 8.32 11.06
C ALA A 151 -7.73 7.71 12.06
N ASP A 152 -7.70 6.37 12.20
CA ASP A 152 -6.73 5.67 13.03
C ASP A 152 -5.29 5.87 12.55
N VAL A 153 -5.05 5.86 11.23
CA VAL A 153 -3.73 6.13 10.66
C VAL A 153 -3.31 7.56 10.92
N ILE A 154 -4.21 8.54 10.72
CA ILE A 154 -3.94 9.96 10.97
C ILE A 154 -3.73 10.20 12.47
N THR A 155 -4.55 9.58 13.34
CA THR A 155 -4.43 9.69 14.80
C THR A 155 -3.11 9.09 15.28
N ARG A 156 -2.72 7.91 14.78
CA ARG A 156 -1.41 7.30 15.10
C ARG A 156 -0.23 8.14 14.62
N LEU A 157 -0.36 8.83 13.49
CA LEU A 157 0.65 9.77 12.99
C LEU A 157 0.75 11.02 13.90
N GLY A 158 -0.38 11.48 14.46
CA GLY A 158 -0.42 12.61 15.39
C GLY A 158 0.09 12.29 16.80
N GLN A 159 0.01 11.04 17.25
CA GLN A 159 0.52 10.60 18.56
C GLN A 159 2.03 10.33 18.60
N THR A 160 2.69 10.37 17.45
CA THR A 160 4.14 10.08 17.32
C THR A 160 4.95 11.38 17.09
N LEU A 161 4.33 12.53 17.20
CA LEU A 161 4.95 13.86 17.24
C LEU A 161 5.09 14.33 18.68
#